data_16b6c43bf5345285c3b294475400706f
#
_entry.id   16b6c43bf5345285c3b294475400706f
#
_cell.length_a   1.000
_cell.length_b   1.000
_cell.length_c   1.000
_cell.angle_alpha   90.00
_cell.angle_beta   90.00
_cell.angle_gamma   90.00
#
_symmetry.space_group_name_H-M   'P 1'
#
loop_
_entity.id
_entity.type
_entity.pdbx_description
1 polymer ?
#
loop_
_entity_poly.entity_id
_entity_poly.type
_entity_poly.pdbx_seq_one_letter_code
_entity_poly.pdbx_strand_id
1 'polypeptide(L)'
;SLWKERKVYNFNKELDKPVFSIDTPPPYVNTPIHIGQATTYVLMDMFARYKRMKGYNVLFPLGLDKNGLPIEMAVEKRFNIKLTDVPRNNFIEKCNIVLEESSLASTESFLRLGISFNSWNLGNKLGDIYQTDSPDYRALTQRTFIELWEKNLIYEAERINNYCPGCRTTIADAEIEYVELPTAFNRIIFKVKGSGEKLIVGTTRPELLCTCGMVIFNPKDGRYKHLVGSKVISPIYGKEIPIISHPMAEMEKGTGLVMMCSAGDTSDIRFFREMDLNPIIAIDEDGKMNSNSGFLKGLSVINARKNIIEKLEKNGLLESQTKIMHRTPICDRSKDPIEFISMPEYYVKQVKFKREMLKIAE
;
A
#
# COMPACT_ATOMS: atom_id res chain seq x y z
N SER A 1 37.05 16.10 -10.85
CA SER A 1 36.84 17.55 -11.01
C SER A 1 37.67 18.30 -9.97
N LEU A 2 38.10 19.50 -10.31
CA LEU A 2 38.87 20.38 -9.42
C LEU A 2 38.19 20.60 -8.07
N TRP A 3 36.88 20.67 -8.03
CA TRP A 3 36.11 20.84 -6.79
C TRP A 3 36.17 19.62 -5.88
N LYS A 4 36.17 18.41 -6.45
CA LYS A 4 36.36 17.16 -5.69
C LYS A 4 37.74 17.10 -5.08
N GLU A 5 38.79 17.38 -5.86
CA GLU A 5 40.18 17.38 -5.42
C GLU A 5 40.43 18.41 -4.30
N ARG A 6 39.91 19.62 -4.46
CA ARG A 6 40.05 20.71 -3.50
C ARG A 6 39.07 20.62 -2.33
N LYS A 7 38.18 19.63 -2.28
CA LYS A 7 37.18 19.42 -1.22
C LYS A 7 36.36 20.67 -0.90
N VAL A 8 35.99 21.45 -1.95
CA VAL A 8 35.39 22.79 -1.81
C VAL A 8 34.07 22.78 -1.03
N TYR A 9 33.33 21.67 -1.09
CA TYR A 9 32.02 21.53 -0.47
C TYR A 9 32.02 20.74 0.83
N ASN A 10 33.18 20.33 1.35
CA ASN A 10 33.26 19.56 2.58
C ASN A 10 32.61 20.32 3.73
N PHE A 11 31.82 19.59 4.53
CA PHE A 11 31.30 20.09 5.77
C PHE A 11 32.38 19.98 6.86
N ASN A 12 32.59 21.06 7.61
CA ASN A 12 33.54 21.07 8.73
C ASN A 12 32.85 21.59 10.00
N LYS A 13 32.55 20.67 10.93
CA LYS A 13 31.86 20.97 12.19
C LYS A 13 32.63 21.92 13.12
N GLU A 14 33.94 22.11 12.92
CA GLU A 14 34.78 22.97 13.73
C GLU A 14 34.75 24.46 13.27
N LEU A 15 34.09 24.75 12.14
CA LEU A 15 33.97 26.12 11.66
C LEU A 15 32.93 26.87 12.49
N ASP A 16 33.32 28.05 12.99
CA ASP A 16 32.41 29.02 13.61
C ASP A 16 31.59 29.76 12.56
N LYS A 17 30.66 29.04 11.97
CA LYS A 17 29.71 29.53 10.97
C LYS A 17 28.32 28.95 11.23
N PRO A 18 27.26 29.70 10.93
CA PRO A 18 25.92 29.16 11.05
C PRO A 18 25.77 27.95 10.13
N VAL A 19 25.20 26.87 10.66
CA VAL A 19 24.96 25.62 9.91
C VAL A 19 23.63 25.71 9.17
N PHE A 20 23.64 25.25 7.93
CA PHE A 20 22.43 25.00 7.14
C PHE A 20 22.44 23.56 6.64
N SER A 21 21.48 22.77 7.06
CA SER A 21 21.34 21.39 6.64
C SER A 21 20.25 21.25 5.57
N ILE A 22 20.54 20.46 4.54
CA ILE A 22 19.56 20.04 3.54
C ILE A 22 19.26 18.58 3.80
N ASP A 23 18.05 18.31 4.27
CA ASP A 23 17.52 16.97 4.45
C ASP A 23 16.80 16.54 3.17
N THR A 24 17.22 15.42 2.61
CA THR A 24 16.60 14.85 1.41
C THR A 24 16.43 13.34 1.60
N PRO A 25 15.28 12.78 1.17
CA PRO A 25 15.19 11.32 1.13
C PRO A 25 16.25 10.78 0.17
N PRO A 26 16.99 9.74 0.56
CA PRO A 26 17.99 9.13 -0.32
C PRO A 26 17.30 8.52 -1.55
N PRO A 27 17.83 8.70 -2.77
CA PRO A 27 17.26 8.10 -3.96
C PRO A 27 17.38 6.58 -3.93
N TYR A 28 16.35 5.89 -4.39
CA TYR A 28 16.44 4.48 -4.70
C TYR A 28 17.46 4.23 -5.80
N VAL A 29 18.30 3.23 -5.61
CA VAL A 29 19.33 2.84 -6.58
C VAL A 29 19.01 1.50 -7.27
N ASN A 30 17.75 1.25 -7.56
CA ASN A 30 17.28 0.12 -8.35
C ASN A 30 17.52 0.30 -9.86
N THR A 31 17.68 1.55 -10.30
CA THR A 31 18.03 1.96 -11.66
C THR A 31 18.90 3.21 -11.59
N PRO A 32 19.65 3.57 -12.68
CA PRO A 32 20.27 4.89 -12.77
C PRO A 32 19.25 6.01 -12.60
N ILE A 33 19.70 7.15 -12.07
CA ILE A 33 18.80 8.30 -11.84
C ILE A 33 18.06 8.74 -13.11
N HIS A 34 16.79 9.04 -12.96
CA HIS A 34 15.96 9.60 -14.02
C HIS A 34 15.80 11.12 -13.87
N ILE A 35 15.24 11.77 -14.89
CA ILE A 35 15.11 13.24 -14.94
C ILE A 35 14.38 13.83 -13.72
N GLY A 36 13.38 13.14 -13.17
CA GLY A 36 12.65 13.60 -11.97
C GLY A 36 13.57 13.69 -10.74
N GLN A 37 14.37 12.64 -10.48
CA GLN A 37 15.38 12.66 -9.41
C GLN A 37 16.43 13.74 -9.67
N ALA A 38 16.96 13.84 -10.90
CA ALA A 38 17.93 14.85 -11.27
C ALA A 38 17.41 16.28 -10.98
N THR A 39 16.18 16.58 -11.38
CA THR A 39 15.52 17.88 -11.14
C THR A 39 15.44 18.20 -9.65
N THR A 40 14.98 17.24 -8.83
CA THR A 40 14.86 17.41 -7.37
C THR A 40 16.21 17.79 -6.75
N TYR A 41 17.27 17.04 -7.06
CA TYR A 41 18.59 17.30 -6.47
C TYR A 41 19.25 18.57 -7.01
N VAL A 42 19.01 18.95 -8.27
CA VAL A 42 19.47 20.24 -8.81
C VAL A 42 18.81 21.42 -8.10
N LEU A 43 17.50 21.33 -7.83
CA LEU A 43 16.79 22.37 -7.06
C LEU A 43 17.34 22.48 -5.63
N MET A 44 17.61 21.38 -4.96
CA MET A 44 18.23 21.39 -3.62
C MET A 44 19.65 21.96 -3.67
N ASP A 45 20.41 21.67 -4.70
CA ASP A 45 21.76 22.19 -4.89
C ASP A 45 21.78 23.72 -5.07
N MET A 46 20.75 24.30 -5.66
CA MET A 46 20.61 25.76 -5.73
C MET A 46 20.57 26.38 -4.34
N PHE A 47 19.80 25.80 -3.40
CA PHE A 47 19.77 26.27 -2.02
C PHE A 47 21.11 26.06 -1.30
N ALA A 48 21.76 24.91 -1.51
CA ALA A 48 23.08 24.63 -0.95
C ALA A 48 24.10 25.68 -1.38
N ARG A 49 24.18 25.98 -2.68
CA ARG A 49 25.09 27.00 -3.24
C ARG A 49 24.77 28.38 -2.73
N TYR A 50 23.50 28.80 -2.75
CA TYR A 50 23.06 30.08 -2.25
C TYR A 50 23.46 30.27 -0.77
N LYS A 51 23.22 29.28 0.08
CA LYS A 51 23.56 29.34 1.49
C LYS A 51 25.08 29.41 1.72
N ARG A 52 25.89 28.67 0.94
CA ARG A 52 27.36 28.80 0.99
C ARG A 52 27.82 30.20 0.59
N MET A 53 27.25 30.82 -0.45
CA MET A 53 27.55 32.22 -0.82
C MET A 53 27.16 33.22 0.28
N LYS A 54 26.15 32.88 1.12
CA LYS A 54 25.78 33.66 2.30
C LYS A 54 26.64 33.40 3.52
N GLY A 55 27.71 32.59 3.40
CA GLY A 55 28.65 32.31 4.48
C GLY A 55 28.27 31.12 5.40
N TYR A 56 27.21 30.40 5.12
CA TYR A 56 26.82 29.22 5.91
C TYR A 56 27.77 28.05 5.68
N ASN A 57 27.96 27.26 6.73
CA ASN A 57 28.53 25.92 6.65
C ASN A 57 27.39 24.94 6.29
N VAL A 58 27.37 24.44 5.04
CA VAL A 58 26.23 23.68 4.52
C VAL A 58 26.48 22.19 4.63
N LEU A 59 25.58 21.47 5.31
CA LEU A 59 25.52 20.01 5.34
C LEU A 59 24.54 19.54 4.27
N PHE A 60 25.08 18.90 3.23
CA PHE A 60 24.31 18.32 2.11
C PHE A 60 24.96 17.02 1.66
N PRO A 61 24.77 15.90 2.39
CA PRO A 61 25.30 14.60 2.03
C PRO A 61 24.47 13.95 0.93
N LEU A 62 25.09 13.07 0.15
CA LEU A 62 24.38 12.12 -0.71
C LEU A 62 24.02 10.89 0.10
N GLY A 63 22.75 10.48 0.09
CA GLY A 63 22.31 9.17 0.55
C GLY A 63 22.04 8.23 -0.61
N LEU A 64 22.12 6.93 -0.39
CA LEU A 64 21.73 5.90 -1.36
C LEU A 64 20.77 4.93 -0.66
N ASP A 65 19.51 4.88 -1.13
CA ASP A 65 18.55 3.92 -0.61
C ASP A 65 18.71 2.57 -1.33
N LYS A 66 19.21 1.61 -0.58
CA LYS A 66 19.55 0.27 -1.05
C LYS A 66 18.61 -0.81 -0.50
N ASN A 67 17.51 -0.41 0.12
CA ASN A 67 16.55 -1.34 0.71
C ASN A 67 15.22 -1.35 -0.04
N GLY A 68 14.44 -2.39 0.25
CA GLY A 68 13.04 -2.47 -0.10
C GLY A 68 12.73 -3.14 -1.44
N LEU A 69 11.46 -3.28 -1.66
CA LEU A 69 10.84 -3.99 -2.77
C LEU A 69 11.30 -3.55 -4.18
N PRO A 70 11.61 -2.26 -4.46
CA PRO A 70 12.10 -1.85 -5.78
C PRO A 70 13.36 -2.59 -6.24
N ILE A 71 14.24 -2.95 -5.31
CA ILE A 71 15.46 -3.70 -5.63
C ILE A 71 15.12 -5.15 -5.98
N GLU A 72 14.25 -5.78 -5.20
CA GLU A 72 13.80 -7.15 -5.45
C GLU A 72 13.13 -7.26 -6.83
N MET A 73 12.24 -6.35 -7.16
CA MET A 73 11.59 -6.29 -8.47
C MET A 73 12.58 -6.06 -9.61
N ALA A 74 13.57 -5.21 -9.42
CA ALA A 74 14.62 -4.99 -10.45
C ALA A 74 15.44 -6.27 -10.69
N VAL A 75 15.74 -7.03 -9.63
CA VAL A 75 16.43 -8.32 -9.72
C VAL A 75 15.56 -9.36 -10.41
N GLU A 76 14.31 -9.51 -10.01
CA GLU A 76 13.37 -10.44 -10.65
C GLU A 76 13.25 -10.20 -12.15
N LYS A 77 13.10 -8.93 -12.53
CA LYS A 77 13.00 -8.52 -13.94
C LYS A 77 14.31 -8.76 -14.69
N ARG A 78 15.47 -8.39 -14.11
CA ARG A 78 16.76 -8.47 -14.79
C ARG A 78 17.20 -9.92 -15.03
N PHE A 79 17.02 -10.78 -14.03
CA PHE A 79 17.46 -12.17 -14.08
C PHE A 79 16.35 -13.14 -14.51
N ASN A 80 15.13 -12.64 -14.76
CA ASN A 80 13.94 -13.43 -15.09
C ASN A 80 13.68 -14.57 -14.10
N ILE A 81 13.72 -14.25 -12.82
CA ILE A 81 13.49 -15.18 -11.69
C ILE A 81 12.45 -14.58 -10.74
N LYS A 82 11.88 -15.41 -9.88
CA LYS A 82 11.10 -14.96 -8.73
C LYS A 82 11.86 -15.23 -7.43
N LEU A 83 11.64 -14.38 -6.43
CA LEU A 83 12.22 -14.57 -5.09
C LEU A 83 11.97 -15.97 -4.54
N THR A 84 10.81 -16.56 -4.84
CA THR A 84 10.40 -17.89 -4.42
C THR A 84 11.09 -19.03 -5.15
N ASP A 85 11.70 -18.78 -6.31
CA ASP A 85 12.25 -19.81 -7.21
C ASP A 85 13.71 -20.15 -6.89
N VAL A 86 14.36 -19.33 -6.06
CA VAL A 86 15.79 -19.46 -5.76
C VAL A 86 16.06 -19.37 -4.26
N PRO A 87 17.14 -20.01 -3.75
CA PRO A 87 17.55 -19.85 -2.36
C PRO A 87 17.79 -18.37 -2.00
N ARG A 88 17.38 -17.97 -0.79
CA ARG A 88 17.47 -16.59 -0.32
C ARG A 88 18.86 -15.96 -0.50
N ASN A 89 19.93 -16.69 -0.17
CA ASN A 89 21.30 -16.17 -0.29
C ASN A 89 21.65 -15.84 -1.75
N ASN A 90 21.27 -16.70 -2.69
CA ASN A 90 21.50 -16.47 -4.12
C ASN A 90 20.72 -15.25 -4.64
N PHE A 91 19.51 -15.03 -4.10
CA PHE A 91 18.73 -13.86 -4.43
C PHE A 91 19.40 -12.58 -3.90
N ILE A 92 19.89 -12.59 -2.65
CA ILE A 92 20.62 -11.48 -2.03
C ILE A 92 21.90 -11.14 -2.81
N GLU A 93 22.65 -12.14 -3.28
CA GLU A 93 23.85 -11.91 -4.11
C GLU A 93 23.49 -11.16 -5.41
N LYS A 94 22.38 -11.54 -6.05
CA LYS A 94 21.88 -10.82 -7.24
C LYS A 94 21.42 -9.40 -6.91
N CYS A 95 20.82 -9.17 -5.76
CA CYS A 95 20.49 -7.83 -5.28
C CYS A 95 21.76 -6.98 -5.13
N ASN A 96 22.81 -7.52 -4.52
CA ASN A 96 24.07 -6.81 -4.35
C ASN A 96 24.69 -6.40 -5.70
N ILE A 97 24.66 -7.27 -6.72
CA ILE A 97 25.15 -6.94 -8.07
C ILE A 97 24.40 -5.74 -8.66
N VAL A 98 23.05 -5.77 -8.61
CA VAL A 98 22.22 -4.68 -9.13
C VAL A 98 22.48 -3.38 -8.37
N LEU A 99 22.57 -3.47 -7.03
CA LEU A 99 22.80 -2.33 -6.16
C LEU A 99 24.15 -1.65 -6.39
N GLU A 100 25.22 -2.42 -6.56
CA GLU A 100 26.56 -1.89 -6.83
C GLU A 100 26.60 -1.14 -8.17
N GLU A 101 26.16 -1.76 -9.23
CA GLU A 101 26.14 -1.17 -10.58
C GLU A 101 25.31 0.11 -10.63
N SER A 102 24.08 0.06 -10.09
CA SER A 102 23.15 1.20 -10.09
C SER A 102 23.61 2.33 -9.18
N SER A 103 24.23 2.01 -8.04
CA SER A 103 24.82 3.01 -7.13
C SER A 103 25.97 3.78 -7.80
N LEU A 104 26.83 3.07 -8.50
CA LEU A 104 27.93 3.69 -9.26
C LEU A 104 27.39 4.60 -10.36
N ALA A 105 26.46 4.10 -11.18
CA ALA A 105 25.85 4.87 -12.27
C ALA A 105 25.11 6.12 -11.77
N SER A 106 24.38 6.01 -10.66
CA SER A 106 23.67 7.13 -10.04
C SER A 106 24.63 8.17 -9.49
N THR A 107 25.65 7.74 -8.77
CA THR A 107 26.69 8.62 -8.19
C THR A 107 27.45 9.36 -9.29
N GLU A 108 27.82 8.67 -10.37
CA GLU A 108 28.47 9.29 -11.54
C GLU A 108 27.55 10.32 -12.22
N SER A 109 26.27 10.03 -12.34
CA SER A 109 25.30 10.96 -12.92
C SER A 109 25.17 12.23 -12.10
N PHE A 110 25.09 12.14 -10.77
CA PHE A 110 25.10 13.30 -9.89
C PHE A 110 26.42 14.10 -9.96
N LEU A 111 27.55 13.41 -10.07
CA LEU A 111 28.86 14.04 -10.24
C LEU A 111 28.92 14.81 -11.56
N ARG A 112 28.40 14.26 -12.64
CA ARG A 112 28.33 14.92 -13.97
C ARG A 112 27.40 16.12 -13.97
N LEU A 113 26.28 16.08 -13.23
CA LEU A 113 25.38 17.21 -13.01
C LEU A 113 26.05 18.31 -12.18
N GLY A 114 27.17 18.02 -11.52
CA GLY A 114 27.91 18.97 -10.73
C GLY A 114 27.23 19.33 -9.40
N ILE A 115 26.40 18.44 -8.84
CA ILE A 115 25.75 18.66 -7.56
C ILE A 115 26.81 18.86 -6.47
N SER A 116 26.61 19.82 -5.60
CA SER A 116 27.58 20.23 -4.58
C SER A 116 27.44 19.44 -3.26
N PHE A 117 27.33 18.11 -3.34
CA PHE A 117 27.39 17.28 -2.14
C PHE A 117 28.69 17.47 -1.37
N ASN A 118 28.65 17.23 -0.06
CA ASN A 118 29.82 17.45 0.80
C ASN A 118 31.00 16.55 0.47
N SER A 119 30.72 15.28 0.13
CA SER A 119 31.73 14.27 -0.19
C SER A 119 31.24 13.36 -1.31
N TRP A 120 32.21 12.75 -2.00
CA TRP A 120 31.97 11.70 -3.00
C TRP A 120 32.54 10.35 -2.54
N ASN A 121 32.91 10.26 -1.27
CA ASN A 121 33.43 9.05 -0.65
C ASN A 121 32.32 8.40 0.15
N LEU A 122 32.22 7.07 0.03
CA LEU A 122 31.42 6.27 0.94
C LEU A 122 32.06 6.31 2.32
N GLY A 123 31.26 6.48 3.36
CA GLY A 123 31.80 6.49 4.72
C GLY A 123 30.76 6.84 5.78
N ASN A 124 31.26 6.91 7.02
CA ASN A 124 30.44 7.17 8.21
C ASN A 124 30.72 8.54 8.81
N LYS A 125 31.57 9.36 8.15
CA LYS A 125 31.82 10.73 8.60
C LYS A 125 30.70 11.64 8.15
N LEU A 126 30.43 12.67 8.93
CA LEU A 126 29.40 13.64 8.61
C LEU A 126 29.70 14.30 7.25
N GLY A 127 28.76 14.19 6.32
CA GLY A 127 28.90 14.65 4.95
C GLY A 127 29.39 13.61 3.94
N ASP A 128 29.85 12.43 4.36
CA ASP A 128 30.16 11.33 3.45
C ASP A 128 28.87 10.75 2.83
N ILE A 129 29.02 10.02 1.72
CA ILE A 129 27.91 9.27 1.14
C ILE A 129 27.54 8.16 2.12
N TYR A 130 26.30 8.16 2.58
CA TYR A 130 25.75 7.10 3.42
C TYR A 130 24.86 6.13 2.62
N GLN A 131 24.76 4.90 3.09
CA GLN A 131 23.96 3.83 2.50
C GLN A 131 23.00 3.27 3.54
N THR A 132 21.73 3.11 3.18
CA THR A 132 20.69 2.63 4.11
C THR A 132 20.86 1.17 4.51
N ASP A 133 21.63 0.39 3.73
CA ASP A 133 22.01 -1.01 4.02
C ASP A 133 23.32 -1.17 4.76
N SER A 134 24.04 -0.08 5.06
CA SER A 134 25.30 -0.16 5.81
C SER A 134 25.08 -0.70 7.23
N PRO A 135 26.08 -1.39 7.83
CA PRO A 135 25.96 -1.92 9.19
C PRO A 135 25.57 -0.86 10.22
N ASP A 136 26.17 0.32 10.15
CA ASP A 136 25.92 1.41 11.10
C ASP A 136 24.50 1.98 10.94
N TYR A 137 24.02 2.16 9.70
CA TYR A 137 22.66 2.64 9.46
C TYR A 137 21.63 1.63 9.94
N ARG A 138 21.85 0.33 9.66
CA ARG A 138 20.99 -0.74 10.16
C ARG A 138 20.97 -0.80 11.68
N ALA A 139 22.14 -0.67 12.33
CA ALA A 139 22.23 -0.63 13.79
C ALA A 139 21.46 0.55 14.38
N LEU A 140 21.55 1.74 13.76
CA LEU A 140 20.78 2.93 14.17
C LEU A 140 19.27 2.69 14.06
N THR A 141 18.80 2.14 12.94
CA THR A 141 17.38 1.85 12.71
C THR A 141 16.85 0.83 13.71
N GLN A 142 17.60 -0.26 13.93
CA GLN A 142 17.23 -1.29 14.90
C GLN A 142 17.20 -0.75 16.33
N ARG A 143 18.17 0.06 16.70
CA ARG A 143 18.19 0.72 18.01
C ARG A 143 17.00 1.63 18.21
N THR A 144 16.65 2.45 17.21
CA THR A 144 15.48 3.32 17.27
C THR A 144 14.18 2.50 17.45
N PHE A 145 14.04 1.39 16.74
CA PHE A 145 12.90 0.49 16.92
C PHE A 145 12.83 -0.05 18.37
N ILE A 146 13.95 -0.55 18.90
CA ILE A 146 14.03 -1.11 20.26
C ILE A 146 13.67 -0.03 21.30
N GLU A 147 14.23 1.17 21.19
CA GLU A 147 13.95 2.29 22.11
C GLU A 147 12.46 2.70 22.08
N LEU A 148 11.84 2.69 20.91
CA LEU A 148 10.40 2.98 20.79
C LEU A 148 9.55 1.85 21.36
N TRP A 149 9.96 0.60 21.19
CA TRP A 149 9.32 -0.57 21.77
C TRP A 149 9.37 -0.54 23.31
N GLU A 150 10.54 -0.30 23.90
CA GLU A 150 10.71 -0.16 25.34
C GLU A 150 9.88 0.98 25.95
N LYS A 151 9.67 2.05 25.20
CA LYS A 151 8.79 3.16 25.56
C LYS A 151 7.29 2.88 25.35
N ASN A 152 6.91 1.67 24.96
CA ASN A 152 5.53 1.31 24.59
C ASN A 152 4.92 2.21 23.49
N LEU A 153 5.75 2.72 22.58
CA LEU A 153 5.32 3.54 21.43
C LEU A 153 5.08 2.71 20.19
N ILE A 154 5.70 1.52 20.09
CA ILE A 154 5.42 0.51 19.07
C ILE A 154 4.57 -0.60 19.69
N TYR A 155 3.63 -1.11 18.93
CA TYR A 155 2.80 -2.26 19.29
C TYR A 155 2.47 -3.07 18.04
N GLU A 156 2.26 -4.36 18.22
CA GLU A 156 1.78 -5.27 17.19
C GLU A 156 0.24 -5.31 17.24
N ALA A 157 -0.40 -5.29 16.09
CA ALA A 157 -1.83 -5.49 15.97
C ALA A 157 -2.16 -6.13 14.62
N GLU A 158 -3.17 -6.98 14.63
CA GLU A 158 -3.75 -7.54 13.43
C GLU A 158 -4.84 -6.60 12.91
N ARG A 159 -4.64 -6.08 11.69
CA ARG A 159 -5.56 -5.16 11.04
C ARG A 159 -5.70 -5.50 9.56
N ILE A 160 -6.86 -5.12 9.01
CA ILE A 160 -7.07 -5.20 7.56
C ILE A 160 -6.30 -4.05 6.92
N ASN A 161 -5.38 -4.40 6.02
CA ASN A 161 -4.53 -3.47 5.28
C ASN A 161 -4.66 -3.71 3.77
N ASN A 162 -4.27 -2.71 2.98
CA ASN A 162 -4.07 -2.87 1.53
C ASN A 162 -2.95 -3.87 1.31
N TYR A 163 -3.19 -4.86 0.49
CA TYR A 163 -2.25 -5.93 0.20
C TYR A 163 -2.11 -6.16 -1.30
N CYS A 164 -0.90 -6.32 -1.77
CA CYS A 164 -0.62 -6.68 -3.14
C CYS A 164 -0.22 -8.17 -3.24
N PRO A 165 -1.05 -9.04 -3.83
CA PRO A 165 -0.69 -10.45 -4.00
C PRO A 165 0.53 -10.68 -4.89
N GLY A 166 0.75 -9.80 -5.89
CA GLY A 166 1.92 -9.88 -6.77
C GLY A 166 3.23 -9.52 -6.09
N CYS A 167 3.21 -8.50 -5.23
CA CYS A 167 4.35 -8.11 -4.41
C CYS A 167 4.47 -8.93 -3.12
N ARG A 168 3.39 -9.62 -2.70
CA ARG A 168 3.29 -10.42 -1.48
C ARG A 168 3.59 -9.61 -0.22
N THR A 169 3.07 -8.39 -0.18
CA THR A 169 3.26 -7.48 0.96
C THR A 169 2.12 -6.48 1.06
N THR A 170 1.96 -5.90 2.24
CA THR A 170 1.12 -4.73 2.43
C THR A 170 1.72 -3.54 1.72
N ILE A 171 0.87 -2.63 1.26
CA ILE A 171 1.28 -1.41 0.55
C ILE A 171 0.62 -0.18 1.14
N ALA A 172 1.30 0.95 1.07
CA ALA A 172 0.78 2.23 1.51
C ALA A 172 -0.27 2.78 0.53
N ASP A 173 -1.19 3.63 1.02
CA ASP A 173 -2.19 4.30 0.17
C ASP A 173 -1.55 5.09 -0.99
N ALA A 174 -0.36 5.65 -0.78
CA ALA A 174 0.39 6.38 -1.80
C ALA A 174 0.92 5.49 -2.95
N GLU A 175 0.92 4.17 -2.78
CA GLU A 175 1.38 3.19 -3.76
C GLU A 175 0.22 2.55 -4.52
N ILE A 176 -0.99 3.09 -4.36
CA ILE A 176 -2.20 2.63 -5.04
C ILE A 176 -2.51 3.56 -6.21
N GLU A 177 -2.53 2.99 -7.39
CA GLU A 177 -3.06 3.62 -8.60
C GLU A 177 -4.50 3.17 -8.83
N TYR A 178 -5.28 3.99 -9.53
CA TYR A 178 -6.64 3.63 -9.92
C TYR A 178 -6.74 3.59 -11.44
N VAL A 179 -7.15 2.45 -11.97
CA VAL A 179 -7.33 2.25 -13.40
C VAL A 179 -8.74 1.77 -13.71
N GLU A 180 -9.26 2.19 -14.88
CA GLU A 180 -10.53 1.71 -15.38
C GLU A 180 -10.33 0.33 -16.01
N LEU A 181 -10.85 -0.72 -15.37
CA LEU A 181 -10.80 -2.09 -15.86
C LEU A 181 -12.21 -2.61 -16.21
N PRO A 182 -12.34 -3.42 -17.28
CA PRO A 182 -13.61 -4.06 -17.58
C PRO A 182 -13.95 -5.10 -16.52
N THR A 183 -15.16 -5.03 -15.98
CA THR A 183 -15.71 -6.00 -15.03
C THR A 183 -17.17 -6.25 -15.31
N ALA A 184 -17.78 -7.16 -14.55
CA ALA A 184 -19.19 -7.44 -14.61
C ALA A 184 -19.91 -6.92 -13.35
N PHE A 185 -20.98 -6.17 -13.55
CA PHE A 185 -21.91 -5.82 -12.50
C PHE A 185 -22.99 -6.89 -12.45
N ASN A 186 -23.06 -7.61 -11.34
CA ASN A 186 -23.93 -8.78 -11.14
C ASN A 186 -25.11 -8.37 -10.26
N ARG A 187 -26.33 -8.64 -10.71
CA ARG A 187 -27.56 -8.44 -9.96
C ARG A 187 -27.98 -9.79 -9.38
N ILE A 188 -27.85 -9.93 -8.06
CA ILE A 188 -27.99 -11.21 -7.35
C ILE A 188 -29.27 -11.19 -6.51
N ILE A 189 -30.02 -12.29 -6.54
CA ILE A 189 -31.28 -12.44 -5.84
C ILE A 189 -31.04 -12.95 -4.41
N PHE A 190 -31.35 -12.12 -3.45
CA PHE A 190 -31.47 -12.47 -2.02
C PHE A 190 -32.94 -12.70 -1.69
N LYS A 191 -33.22 -13.51 -0.68
CA LYS A 191 -34.60 -13.76 -0.21
C LYS A 191 -34.75 -13.28 1.21
N VAL A 192 -35.80 -12.50 1.48
CA VAL A 192 -36.15 -12.06 2.84
C VAL A 192 -36.60 -13.29 3.64
N LYS A 193 -36.03 -13.46 4.84
CA LYS A 193 -36.40 -14.55 5.76
C LYS A 193 -37.87 -14.39 6.20
N GLY A 194 -38.64 -15.44 6.09
CA GLY A 194 -40.06 -15.49 6.47
C GLY A 194 -41.01 -15.16 5.33
N SER A 195 -40.87 -14.01 4.65
CA SER A 195 -41.75 -13.63 3.54
C SER A 195 -41.37 -14.28 2.20
N GLY A 196 -40.11 -14.60 2.02
CA GLY A 196 -39.58 -15.06 0.72
C GLY A 196 -39.47 -13.97 -0.35
N GLU A 197 -39.72 -12.71 0.01
CA GLU A 197 -39.58 -11.55 -0.89
C GLU A 197 -38.19 -11.55 -1.54
N LYS A 198 -38.15 -11.31 -2.86
CA LYS A 198 -36.90 -11.26 -3.62
C LYS A 198 -36.33 -9.85 -3.59
N LEU A 199 -35.13 -9.71 -3.13
CA LEU A 199 -34.35 -8.46 -3.17
C LEU A 199 -33.18 -8.61 -4.13
N ILE A 200 -32.96 -7.62 -4.97
CA ILE A 200 -31.85 -7.65 -5.92
C ILE A 200 -30.71 -6.78 -5.42
N VAL A 201 -29.57 -7.40 -5.17
CA VAL A 201 -28.36 -6.72 -4.71
C VAL A 201 -27.33 -6.72 -5.84
N GLY A 202 -26.79 -5.53 -6.15
CA GLY A 202 -25.78 -5.36 -7.18
C GLY A 202 -24.35 -5.47 -6.63
N THR A 203 -23.46 -6.20 -7.32
CA THR A 203 -22.05 -6.28 -6.92
C THR A 203 -21.12 -6.53 -8.11
N THR A 204 -19.90 -6.00 -8.03
CA THR A 204 -18.78 -6.33 -8.91
C THR A 204 -17.92 -7.45 -8.35
N ARG A 205 -18.10 -7.81 -7.06
CA ARG A 205 -17.31 -8.82 -6.34
C ARG A 205 -18.19 -9.96 -5.77
N PRO A 206 -18.83 -10.77 -6.63
CA PRO A 206 -19.71 -11.85 -6.16
C PRO A 206 -18.98 -12.94 -5.38
N GLU A 207 -17.67 -13.11 -5.57
CA GLU A 207 -16.82 -14.04 -4.83
C GLU A 207 -16.80 -13.75 -3.31
N LEU A 208 -17.13 -12.52 -2.90
CA LEU A 208 -17.19 -12.10 -1.50
C LEU A 208 -18.55 -12.31 -0.83
N LEU A 209 -19.52 -12.92 -1.49
CA LEU A 209 -20.81 -13.29 -0.87
C LEU A 209 -20.65 -14.07 0.46
N CYS A 210 -19.58 -14.86 0.59
CA CYS A 210 -19.27 -15.60 1.80
C CYS A 210 -19.00 -14.71 3.02
N THR A 211 -18.55 -13.47 2.80
CA THR A 211 -18.17 -12.51 3.86
C THR A 211 -19.22 -11.43 4.07
N CYS A 212 -20.33 -11.48 3.36
CA CYS A 212 -21.42 -10.51 3.53
C CYS A 212 -21.94 -10.57 4.97
N GLY A 213 -21.82 -9.48 5.70
CA GLY A 213 -22.26 -9.36 7.09
C GLY A 213 -23.56 -8.57 7.24
N MET A 214 -23.88 -7.72 6.24
CA MET A 214 -25.04 -6.85 6.29
C MET A 214 -25.50 -6.44 4.88
N VAL A 215 -26.81 -6.21 4.71
CA VAL A 215 -27.36 -5.51 3.55
C VAL A 215 -27.88 -4.17 4.01
N ILE A 216 -27.47 -3.10 3.35
CA ILE A 216 -27.84 -1.74 3.71
C ILE A 216 -28.61 -1.04 2.58
N PHE A 217 -29.45 -0.08 2.96
CA PHE A 217 -30.11 0.84 2.05
C PHE A 217 -30.16 2.25 2.63
N ASN A 218 -30.37 3.27 1.79
CA ASN A 218 -30.40 4.66 2.25
C ASN A 218 -31.65 4.93 3.10
N PRO A 219 -31.57 5.61 4.27
CA PRO A 219 -32.74 5.94 5.11
C PRO A 219 -33.83 6.73 4.40
N LYS A 220 -33.48 7.48 3.35
CA LYS A 220 -34.42 8.25 2.51
C LYS A 220 -35.11 7.41 1.44
N ASP A 221 -34.62 6.19 1.18
CA ASP A 221 -35.16 5.30 0.16
C ASP A 221 -36.47 4.64 0.64
N GLY A 222 -37.56 5.13 0.18
CA GLY A 222 -38.92 4.63 0.54
C GLY A 222 -39.17 3.19 0.12
N ARG A 223 -38.46 2.68 -0.91
CA ARG A 223 -38.66 1.32 -1.46
C ARG A 223 -38.40 0.23 -0.43
N TYR A 224 -37.48 0.46 0.49
CA TYR A 224 -36.95 -0.58 1.41
C TYR A 224 -37.25 -0.33 2.89
N LYS A 225 -38.01 0.73 3.24
CA LYS A 225 -38.32 1.07 4.63
C LYS A 225 -39.01 -0.05 5.41
N HIS A 226 -39.85 -0.83 4.74
CA HIS A 226 -40.57 -1.96 5.33
C HIS A 226 -39.62 -3.13 5.72
N LEU A 227 -38.36 -3.13 5.28
CA LEU A 227 -37.39 -4.18 5.50
C LEU A 227 -36.50 -3.93 6.76
N VAL A 228 -36.63 -2.79 7.41
CA VAL A 228 -35.85 -2.48 8.62
C VAL A 228 -36.08 -3.54 9.69
N GLY A 229 -35.01 -4.12 10.22
CA GLY A 229 -35.05 -5.19 11.21
C GLY A 229 -35.32 -6.58 10.67
N SER A 230 -35.58 -6.71 9.36
CA SER A 230 -35.67 -8.00 8.67
C SER A 230 -34.29 -8.59 8.41
N LYS A 231 -34.26 -9.86 8.05
CA LYS A 231 -33.04 -10.55 7.58
C LYS A 231 -33.24 -11.07 6.17
N VAL A 232 -32.16 -11.13 5.40
CA VAL A 232 -32.09 -11.87 4.14
C VAL A 232 -31.30 -13.16 4.31
N ILE A 233 -31.57 -14.10 3.45
CA ILE A 233 -30.76 -15.32 3.31
C ILE A 233 -29.73 -15.08 2.21
N SER A 234 -28.43 -15.17 2.56
CA SER A 234 -27.35 -15.05 1.59
C SER A 234 -27.45 -16.18 0.55
N PRO A 235 -27.45 -15.82 -0.76
CA PRO A 235 -27.48 -16.82 -1.79
C PRO A 235 -26.26 -17.75 -1.70
N ILE A 236 -26.45 -19.03 -2.05
CA ILE A 236 -25.46 -20.10 -2.02
C ILE A 236 -24.99 -20.48 -0.60
N TYR A 237 -24.72 -19.52 0.27
CA TYR A 237 -24.16 -19.76 1.62
C TYR A 237 -25.22 -19.96 2.72
N GLY A 238 -26.47 -19.56 2.47
CA GLY A 238 -27.59 -19.77 3.41
C GLY A 238 -27.49 -19.00 4.73
N LYS A 239 -26.57 -18.06 4.86
CA LYS A 239 -26.40 -17.24 6.08
C LYS A 239 -27.54 -16.23 6.23
N GLU A 240 -28.02 -16.05 7.46
CA GLU A 240 -28.96 -14.97 7.79
C GLU A 240 -28.21 -13.65 7.95
N ILE A 241 -28.56 -12.66 7.17
CA ILE A 241 -27.89 -11.35 7.11
C ILE A 241 -28.91 -10.28 7.46
N PRO A 242 -28.65 -9.40 8.45
CA PRO A 242 -29.56 -8.32 8.79
C PRO A 242 -29.63 -7.26 7.68
N ILE A 243 -30.81 -6.60 7.61
CA ILE A 243 -31.05 -5.45 6.75
C ILE A 243 -31.21 -4.23 7.63
N ILE A 244 -30.45 -3.17 7.33
CA ILE A 244 -30.54 -1.89 8.05
C ILE A 244 -30.56 -0.71 7.08
N SER A 245 -31.09 0.42 7.54
CA SER A 245 -30.90 1.70 6.83
C SER A 245 -29.58 2.35 7.26
N HIS A 246 -28.77 2.77 6.28
CA HIS A 246 -27.50 3.43 6.54
C HIS A 246 -27.18 4.48 5.47
N PRO A 247 -26.70 5.69 5.81
CA PRO A 247 -26.49 6.79 4.86
C PRO A 247 -25.39 6.52 3.83
N MET A 248 -24.54 5.52 4.04
CA MET A 248 -23.51 5.11 3.09
C MET A 248 -24.08 4.51 1.81
N ALA A 249 -25.29 3.97 1.82
CA ALA A 249 -25.95 3.47 0.62
C ALA A 249 -26.48 4.64 -0.24
N GLU A 250 -26.15 4.63 -1.52
CA GLU A 250 -26.62 5.61 -2.51
C GLU A 250 -27.88 5.08 -3.23
N MET A 251 -28.99 5.83 -3.16
CA MET A 251 -30.30 5.39 -3.71
C MET A 251 -30.27 5.11 -5.21
N GLU A 252 -29.51 5.91 -5.95
CA GLU A 252 -29.44 5.86 -7.42
C GLU A 252 -28.34 4.91 -7.93
N LYS A 253 -27.52 4.35 -7.05
CA LYS A 253 -26.44 3.45 -7.43
C LYS A 253 -26.94 2.00 -7.46
N GLY A 254 -26.88 1.39 -8.66
CA GLY A 254 -27.33 0.01 -8.85
C GLY A 254 -28.78 -0.20 -8.50
N THR A 255 -29.08 -0.99 -7.46
CA THR A 255 -30.44 -1.26 -6.97
C THR A 255 -30.83 -0.41 -5.76
N GLY A 256 -29.90 0.39 -5.22
CA GLY A 256 -30.04 1.08 -3.94
C GLY A 256 -29.79 0.18 -2.72
N LEU A 257 -29.65 -1.13 -2.93
CA LEU A 257 -29.24 -2.11 -1.92
C LEU A 257 -27.77 -2.44 -2.08
N VAL A 258 -27.02 -2.39 -0.99
CA VAL A 258 -25.59 -2.70 -0.97
C VAL A 258 -25.31 -3.83 0.02
N MET A 259 -24.62 -4.86 -0.44
CA MET A 259 -24.06 -5.85 0.47
C MET A 259 -22.73 -5.33 1.06
N MET A 260 -22.61 -5.32 2.37
CA MET A 260 -21.40 -4.95 3.08
C MET A 260 -20.60 -6.20 3.37
N CYS A 261 -19.48 -6.36 2.65
CA CYS A 261 -18.56 -7.48 2.79
C CYS A 261 -17.37 -7.03 3.64
N SER A 262 -16.88 -7.89 4.52
CA SER A 262 -15.90 -7.52 5.56
C SER A 262 -14.67 -6.77 5.06
N ALA A 263 -14.16 -7.17 3.91
CA ALA A 263 -12.94 -6.63 3.30
C ALA A 263 -13.08 -6.57 1.76
N GLY A 264 -14.19 -6.06 1.28
CA GLY A 264 -14.47 -5.90 -0.16
C GLY A 264 -13.79 -4.67 -0.75
N ASP A 265 -13.86 -3.57 -0.02
CA ASP A 265 -13.20 -2.30 -0.33
C ASP A 265 -12.99 -1.47 0.94
N THR A 266 -12.45 -0.27 0.81
CA THR A 266 -12.22 0.65 1.94
C THR A 266 -13.51 1.10 2.61
N SER A 267 -14.63 1.18 1.87
CA SER A 267 -15.95 1.54 2.41
C SER A 267 -16.49 0.43 3.30
N ASP A 268 -16.34 -0.82 2.88
CA ASP A 268 -16.70 -2.00 3.67
C ASP A 268 -15.92 -2.05 5.00
N ILE A 269 -14.61 -1.85 4.95
CA ILE A 269 -13.75 -1.84 6.14
C ILE A 269 -14.17 -0.74 7.12
N ARG A 270 -14.45 0.45 6.59
CA ARG A 270 -14.94 1.58 7.39
C ARG A 270 -16.28 1.27 8.05
N PHE A 271 -17.23 0.70 7.28
CA PHE A 271 -18.54 0.31 7.77
C PHE A 271 -18.44 -0.74 8.89
N PHE A 272 -17.65 -1.80 8.70
CA PHE A 272 -17.46 -2.83 9.72
C PHE A 272 -16.88 -2.26 11.01
N ARG A 273 -15.96 -1.31 10.92
CA ARG A 273 -15.40 -0.61 12.07
C ARG A 273 -16.43 0.30 12.77
N GLU A 274 -17.26 1.04 12.00
CA GLU A 274 -18.29 1.92 12.53
C GLU A 274 -19.38 1.14 13.26
N MET A 275 -19.71 -0.04 12.73
CA MET A 275 -20.75 -0.92 13.28
C MET A 275 -20.23 -1.92 14.33
N ASP A 276 -18.96 -1.84 14.69
CA ASP A 276 -18.28 -2.78 15.62
C ASP A 276 -18.47 -4.26 15.24
N LEU A 277 -18.37 -4.54 13.94
CA LEU A 277 -18.53 -5.89 13.39
C LEU A 277 -17.17 -6.57 13.24
N ASN A 278 -17.13 -7.86 13.59
CA ASN A 278 -15.93 -8.68 13.34
C ASN A 278 -15.81 -9.03 11.85
N PRO A 279 -14.73 -8.63 11.18
CA PRO A 279 -14.56 -8.91 9.77
C PRO A 279 -14.23 -10.39 9.52
N ILE A 280 -14.77 -10.92 8.42
CA ILE A 280 -14.43 -12.25 7.90
C ILE A 280 -13.59 -12.05 6.65
N ILE A 281 -12.33 -12.50 6.65
CA ILE A 281 -11.44 -12.42 5.51
C ILE A 281 -11.57 -13.67 4.66
N ALA A 282 -11.77 -13.53 3.35
CA ALA A 282 -11.93 -14.64 2.42
C ALA A 282 -10.76 -14.87 1.48
N ILE A 283 -9.80 -13.94 1.43
CA ILE A 283 -8.64 -13.98 0.54
C ILE A 283 -7.38 -14.08 1.40
N ASP A 284 -6.46 -14.96 1.02
CA ASP A 284 -5.17 -15.16 1.69
C ASP A 284 -4.04 -14.36 1.05
N GLU A 285 -2.84 -14.50 1.60
CA GLU A 285 -1.63 -13.79 1.17
C GLU A 285 -1.16 -14.17 -0.25
N ASP A 286 -1.60 -15.32 -0.77
CA ASP A 286 -1.34 -15.73 -2.15
C ASP A 286 -2.36 -15.18 -3.16
N GLY A 287 -3.31 -14.34 -2.71
CA GLY A 287 -4.43 -13.84 -3.53
C GLY A 287 -5.44 -14.92 -3.89
N LYS A 288 -5.52 -15.98 -3.08
CA LYS A 288 -6.45 -17.08 -3.27
C LYS A 288 -7.54 -17.06 -2.21
N MET A 289 -8.66 -17.66 -2.54
CA MET A 289 -9.77 -17.82 -1.61
C MET A 289 -9.39 -18.80 -0.48
N ASN A 290 -9.54 -18.36 0.77
CA ASN A 290 -9.25 -19.19 1.94
C ASN A 290 -10.44 -20.07 2.37
N SER A 291 -10.33 -20.73 3.54
CA SER A 291 -11.37 -21.65 4.06
C SER A 291 -12.73 -20.98 4.33
N ASN A 292 -12.78 -19.67 4.59
CA ASN A 292 -14.03 -18.94 4.83
C ASN A 292 -14.92 -18.84 3.57
N SER A 293 -14.33 -19.02 2.40
CA SER A 293 -15.03 -19.00 1.10
C SER A 293 -15.74 -20.32 0.76
N GLY A 294 -15.57 -21.37 1.58
CA GLY A 294 -16.20 -22.67 1.39
C GLY A 294 -15.74 -23.35 0.10
N PHE A 295 -16.67 -23.60 -0.83
CA PHE A 295 -16.38 -24.32 -2.08
C PHE A 295 -15.43 -23.58 -3.05
N LEU A 296 -15.17 -22.29 -2.80
CA LEU A 296 -14.22 -21.49 -3.59
C LEU A 296 -12.78 -21.59 -3.08
N LYS A 297 -12.54 -22.28 -1.95
CA LYS A 297 -11.22 -22.40 -1.34
C LYS A 297 -10.15 -22.85 -2.34
N GLY A 298 -9.00 -22.16 -2.32
CA GLY A 298 -7.84 -22.44 -3.15
C GLY A 298 -7.90 -21.87 -4.58
N LEU A 299 -9.05 -21.32 -4.99
CA LEU A 299 -9.18 -20.68 -6.30
C LEU A 299 -8.59 -19.25 -6.24
N SER A 300 -7.97 -18.81 -7.35
CA SER A 300 -7.67 -17.39 -7.53
C SER A 300 -8.97 -16.56 -7.54
N VAL A 301 -8.92 -15.28 -7.18
CA VAL A 301 -10.08 -14.38 -7.17
C VAL A 301 -10.83 -14.42 -8.52
N ILE A 302 -10.11 -14.42 -9.64
CA ILE A 302 -10.69 -14.48 -10.99
C ILE A 302 -11.48 -15.77 -11.19
N ASN A 303 -10.91 -16.92 -10.82
CA ASN A 303 -11.57 -18.22 -10.96
C ASN A 303 -12.73 -18.39 -9.97
N ALA A 304 -12.57 -17.85 -8.75
CA ALA A 304 -13.64 -17.84 -7.76
C ALA A 304 -14.85 -17.05 -8.25
N ARG A 305 -14.62 -15.90 -8.88
CA ARG A 305 -15.66 -15.06 -9.48
C ARG A 305 -16.43 -15.81 -10.58
N LYS A 306 -15.74 -16.52 -11.46
CA LYS A 306 -16.39 -17.37 -12.47
C LYS A 306 -17.23 -18.47 -11.83
N ASN A 307 -16.66 -19.21 -10.91
CA ASN A 307 -17.33 -20.35 -10.26
C ASN A 307 -18.57 -19.93 -9.46
N ILE A 308 -18.54 -18.80 -8.73
CA ILE A 308 -19.71 -18.33 -8.00
C ILE A 308 -20.83 -17.89 -8.94
N ILE A 309 -20.49 -17.22 -10.05
CA ILE A 309 -21.47 -16.80 -11.07
C ILE A 309 -22.14 -18.01 -11.67
N GLU A 310 -21.40 -19.00 -12.14
CA GLU A 310 -21.97 -20.27 -12.68
C GLU A 310 -22.91 -20.94 -11.67
N LYS A 311 -22.53 -20.94 -10.40
CA LYS A 311 -23.36 -21.52 -9.35
C LYS A 311 -24.63 -20.71 -9.07
N LEU A 312 -24.55 -19.37 -9.13
CA LEU A 312 -25.71 -18.49 -9.00
C LEU A 312 -26.69 -18.69 -10.17
N GLU A 313 -26.19 -18.76 -11.41
CA GLU A 313 -26.97 -19.04 -12.61
C GLU A 313 -27.69 -20.39 -12.51
N LYS A 314 -26.96 -21.45 -12.20
CA LYS A 314 -27.52 -22.82 -12.06
C LYS A 314 -28.65 -22.88 -11.02
N ASN A 315 -28.60 -22.04 -9.99
CA ASN A 315 -29.62 -22.01 -8.93
C ASN A 315 -30.73 -20.95 -9.20
N GLY A 316 -30.71 -20.25 -10.34
CA GLY A 316 -31.66 -19.20 -10.64
C GLY A 316 -31.60 -18.00 -9.70
N LEU A 317 -30.39 -17.71 -9.19
CA LEU A 317 -30.11 -16.64 -8.22
C LEU A 317 -29.34 -15.45 -8.84
N LEU A 318 -28.97 -15.53 -10.11
CA LEU A 318 -28.46 -14.42 -10.89
C LEU A 318 -29.62 -13.84 -11.73
N GLU A 319 -29.99 -12.59 -11.46
CA GLU A 319 -31.04 -11.91 -12.25
C GLU A 319 -30.51 -11.46 -13.60
N SER A 320 -29.35 -10.78 -13.57
CA SER A 320 -28.69 -10.27 -14.78
C SER A 320 -27.22 -9.96 -14.52
N GLN A 321 -26.47 -9.85 -15.61
CA GLN A 321 -25.07 -9.44 -15.60
C GLN A 321 -24.86 -8.39 -16.69
N THR A 322 -24.19 -7.28 -16.35
CA THR A 322 -23.88 -6.19 -17.28
C THR A 322 -22.38 -5.90 -17.24
N LYS A 323 -21.74 -5.79 -18.40
CA LYS A 323 -20.34 -5.35 -18.48
C LYS A 323 -20.25 -3.87 -18.19
N ILE A 324 -19.34 -3.49 -17.32
CA ILE A 324 -19.06 -2.09 -16.97
C ILE A 324 -17.54 -1.85 -16.91
N MET A 325 -17.16 -0.58 -17.01
CA MET A 325 -15.83 -0.15 -16.61
C MET A 325 -15.88 0.19 -15.12
N HIS A 326 -14.88 -0.26 -14.39
CA HIS A 326 -14.80 -0.09 -12.94
C HIS A 326 -13.45 0.46 -12.55
N ARG A 327 -13.46 1.51 -11.77
CA ARG A 327 -12.25 2.11 -11.20
C ARG A 327 -11.66 1.18 -10.14
N THR A 328 -10.66 0.42 -10.54
CA THR A 328 -10.04 -0.65 -9.73
C THR A 328 -8.74 -0.16 -9.13
N PRO A 329 -8.53 -0.30 -7.80
CA PRO A 329 -7.24 -0.04 -7.18
C PRO A 329 -6.24 -1.12 -7.58
N ILE A 330 -5.07 -0.70 -8.04
CA ILE A 330 -3.94 -1.57 -8.38
C ILE A 330 -2.67 -1.11 -7.69
N CYS A 331 -1.75 -2.03 -7.48
CA CYS A 331 -0.41 -1.71 -7.00
C CYS A 331 0.36 -0.95 -8.08
N ASP A 332 0.99 0.18 -7.74
CA ASP A 332 1.78 0.99 -8.67
C ASP A 332 3.02 0.24 -9.22
N ARG A 333 3.48 -0.77 -8.50
CA ARG A 333 4.67 -1.56 -8.81
C ARG A 333 4.38 -2.78 -9.68
N SER A 334 3.57 -3.72 -9.17
CA SER A 334 3.25 -4.98 -9.89
C SER A 334 2.13 -4.83 -10.91
N LYS A 335 1.30 -3.76 -10.77
CA LYS A 335 0.07 -3.52 -11.53
C LYS A 335 -1.04 -4.57 -11.25
N ASP A 336 -0.89 -5.38 -10.22
CA ASP A 336 -1.91 -6.30 -9.78
C ASP A 336 -3.02 -5.58 -8.99
N PRO A 337 -4.27 -6.06 -9.06
CA PRO A 337 -5.35 -5.56 -8.20
C PRO A 337 -5.02 -5.73 -6.71
N ILE A 338 -5.39 -4.72 -5.93
CA ILE A 338 -5.24 -4.71 -4.47
C ILE A 338 -6.31 -5.59 -3.85
N GLU A 339 -5.92 -6.34 -2.85
CA GLU A 339 -6.81 -7.06 -1.94
C GLU A 339 -6.71 -6.50 -0.52
N PHE A 340 -7.64 -6.88 0.32
CA PHE A 340 -7.68 -6.44 1.71
C PHE A 340 -7.59 -7.67 2.60
N ILE A 341 -6.47 -7.80 3.32
CA ILE A 341 -6.24 -8.94 4.21
C ILE A 341 -5.84 -8.47 5.60
N SER A 342 -6.11 -9.30 6.60
CA SER A 342 -5.70 -9.05 7.97
C SER A 342 -4.34 -9.69 8.20
N MET A 343 -3.39 -8.89 8.65
CA MET A 343 -2.02 -9.33 8.96
C MET A 343 -1.54 -8.69 10.26
N PRO A 344 -0.74 -9.41 11.06
CA PRO A 344 -0.02 -8.81 12.17
C PRO A 344 1.07 -7.86 11.65
N GLU A 345 1.02 -6.62 12.08
CA GLU A 345 1.99 -5.58 11.71
C GLU A 345 2.33 -4.71 12.92
N TYR A 346 3.45 -4.00 12.83
CA TYR A 346 3.87 -3.05 13.84
C TYR A 346 3.32 -1.66 13.54
N TYR A 347 2.79 -1.02 14.58
CA TYR A 347 2.20 0.32 14.53
C TYR A 347 2.84 1.24 15.57
N VAL A 348 2.98 2.52 15.20
CA VAL A 348 3.47 3.57 16.11
C VAL A 348 2.31 4.37 16.68
N LYS A 349 2.28 4.58 18.00
CA LYS A 349 1.25 5.36 18.71
C LYS A 349 1.44 6.87 18.50
N GLN A 350 1.09 7.38 17.31
CA GLN A 350 1.28 8.79 16.96
C GLN A 350 0.14 9.70 17.43
N VAL A 351 -1.08 9.19 17.47
CA VAL A 351 -2.30 10.01 17.71
C VAL A 351 -2.25 10.79 19.02
N LYS A 352 -1.67 10.21 20.06
CA LYS A 352 -1.55 10.89 21.38
C LYS A 352 -0.64 12.13 21.36
N PHE A 353 0.25 12.24 20.38
CA PHE A 353 1.18 13.38 20.21
C PHE A 353 0.68 14.41 19.20
N LYS A 354 -0.52 14.23 18.64
CA LYS A 354 -1.05 15.10 17.58
C LYS A 354 -1.01 16.59 17.95
N ARG A 355 -1.35 16.93 19.20
CA ARG A 355 -1.38 18.33 19.65
C ARG A 355 0.03 18.96 19.72
N GLU A 356 0.98 18.17 20.25
CA GLU A 356 2.39 18.62 20.32
C GLU A 356 3.00 18.75 18.93
N MET A 357 2.74 17.80 18.05
CA MET A 357 3.24 17.82 16.67
C MET A 357 2.69 19.02 15.90
N LEU A 358 1.41 19.35 16.03
CA LEU A 358 0.81 20.52 15.40
C LEU A 358 1.44 21.83 15.89
N LYS A 359 1.68 21.97 17.21
CA LYS A 359 2.36 23.15 17.77
C LYS A 359 3.78 23.35 17.26
N ILE A 360 4.49 22.27 16.91
CA ILE A 360 5.84 22.35 16.35
C ILE A 360 5.79 22.75 14.86
N ALA A 361 4.71 22.39 14.17
CA ALA A 361 4.52 22.70 12.74
C ALA A 361 4.03 24.15 12.49
N GLU A 362 3.39 24.80 13.48
CA GLU A 362 3.00 26.21 13.48
C GLU A 362 4.21 27.13 13.76
#